data_4688a3db8327bea39e65a63f7556740e
#
_entry.id   4688a3db8327bea39e65a63f7556740e
#
_cell.length_a   1.000
_cell.length_b   1.000
_cell.length_c   1.000
_cell.angle_alpha   90.00
_cell.angle_beta   90.00
_cell.angle_gamma   90.00
#
_symmetry.space_group_name_H-M   'P 1'
#
loop_
_entity.id
_entity.type
_entity.pdbx_description
1 polymer ?
#
loop_
_entity_poly.entity_id
_entity_poly.type
_entity_poly.pdbx_seq_one_letter_code
_entity_poly.pdbx_strand_id
1 'polypeptide(L)'
;MKTKLFLALAVAVLLGACKQKESVVANIDGWGNDSIIALHLVYGDNGYASEITDTILAVNGKFSYTFPENTYNNLHRGVFFRLCDIPIRGAKRIDVDLVGDEKVKVKGKAYEEYVEYVVKGNTVLSGYNNLHNELIEYLIARDKNEDELKAHLGTPEVDKYFAKRRELNVPIRDVKRQHLLDHPDSESSVLLLSDLPLDSFYLYTYLTERVRNGVLKVFFDDKMKRYNEYQAYLEAEKKNLVDKPAPNFTLADAKGNEFTLSEYTTDKYIVLDFWGTWCGPCTFEIPELKAYYAKHKDKIEIISIACNERNSEDWSNYIIQNGLPWTNLLNNEKDVDKNASVAYAVSAFPTKYILSPDKVVLAKFVGVDKELYTKLDELIK
;
A
#
# COMPACT_ATOMS: atom_id res chain seq x y z
N MET A 1 39.65 -31.51 50.22
CA MET A 1 39.37 -31.43 48.80
C MET A 1 38.22 -32.35 48.46
N LYS A 2 37.02 -31.87 48.29
CA LYS A 2 35.83 -32.66 47.85
C LYS A 2 35.19 -31.93 46.71
N THR A 3 35.41 -32.45 45.51
CA THR A 3 34.85 -31.97 44.24
C THR A 3 33.35 -32.36 44.22
N LYS A 4 32.47 -31.37 44.18
CA LYS A 4 31.06 -31.60 43.99
C LYS A 4 30.73 -31.61 42.49
N LEU A 5 30.37 -32.77 42.02
CA LEU A 5 29.84 -33.02 40.68
C LEU A 5 28.39 -32.52 40.64
N PHE A 6 28.10 -31.49 39.87
CA PHE A 6 26.72 -31.07 39.58
C PHE A 6 26.17 -31.90 38.42
N LEU A 7 25.30 -32.82 38.76
CA LEU A 7 24.51 -33.57 37.77
C LEU A 7 23.34 -32.66 37.34
N ALA A 8 23.39 -32.14 36.11
CA ALA A 8 22.26 -31.45 35.52
C ALA A 8 21.25 -32.47 35.02
N LEU A 9 20.14 -32.62 35.74
CA LEU A 9 19.01 -33.42 35.34
C LEU A 9 18.24 -32.67 34.23
N ALA A 10 18.40 -33.09 32.99
CA ALA A 10 17.56 -32.63 31.89
C ALA A 10 16.20 -33.31 32.01
N VAL A 11 15.22 -32.59 32.56
CA VAL A 11 13.82 -33.03 32.53
C VAL A 11 13.32 -32.75 31.11
N ALA A 12 13.28 -33.81 30.31
CA ALA A 12 12.55 -33.78 29.04
C ALA A 12 11.05 -33.76 29.36
N VAL A 13 10.46 -32.60 29.36
CA VAL A 13 9.00 -32.47 29.37
C VAL A 13 8.52 -32.89 27.99
N LEU A 14 8.09 -34.14 27.87
CA LEU A 14 7.28 -34.63 26.76
C LEU A 14 5.88 -34.02 26.88
N LEU A 15 5.75 -32.76 26.60
CA LEU A 15 4.47 -32.18 26.20
C LEU A 15 4.22 -32.65 24.78
N GLY A 16 3.19 -33.44 24.56
CA GLY A 16 2.65 -33.78 23.26
C GLY A 16 2.10 -32.52 22.59
N ALA A 17 3.01 -31.63 22.14
CA ALA A 17 2.66 -30.56 21.23
C ALA A 17 2.23 -31.26 19.94
N CYS A 18 0.97 -31.12 19.56
CA CYS A 18 0.54 -31.32 18.18
C CYS A 18 1.56 -30.61 17.30
N LYS A 19 2.40 -31.37 16.58
CA LYS A 19 3.38 -30.76 15.65
C LYS A 19 2.58 -30.02 14.63
N GLN A 20 2.59 -28.69 14.74
CA GLN A 20 2.03 -27.83 13.72
C GLN A 20 2.69 -28.22 12.40
N LYS A 21 1.88 -28.61 11.41
CA LYS A 21 2.43 -29.12 10.16
C LYS A 21 3.00 -27.95 9.37
N GLU A 22 4.26 -28.06 8.97
CA GLU A 22 4.97 -27.07 8.16
C GLU A 22 4.15 -26.69 6.91
N SER A 23 3.99 -25.40 6.68
CA SER A 23 3.27 -24.87 5.51
C SER A 23 4.17 -24.77 4.28
N VAL A 24 5.43 -24.40 4.48
CA VAL A 24 6.45 -24.31 3.43
C VAL A 24 7.64 -25.16 3.83
N VAL A 25 8.09 -26.03 2.95
CA VAL A 25 9.35 -26.79 3.10
C VAL A 25 10.23 -26.47 1.91
N ALA A 26 11.38 -25.85 2.16
CA ALA A 26 12.29 -25.38 1.12
C ALA A 26 13.61 -26.14 1.11
N ASN A 27 14.17 -26.31 -0.07
CA ASN A 27 15.51 -26.82 -0.31
C ASN A 27 16.14 -26.01 -1.46
N ILE A 28 17.00 -25.08 -1.11
CA ILE A 28 17.62 -24.12 -2.02
C ILE A 28 19.12 -24.37 -2.03
N ASP A 29 19.59 -24.99 -3.11
CA ASP A 29 21.00 -25.20 -3.31
C ASP A 29 21.74 -23.86 -3.36
N GLY A 30 22.86 -23.75 -2.67
CA GLY A 30 23.65 -22.54 -2.58
C GLY A 30 23.25 -21.56 -1.43
N TRP A 31 22.20 -21.82 -0.66
CA TRP A 31 21.89 -21.03 0.55
C TRP A 31 22.59 -21.50 1.82
N GLY A 32 23.28 -22.63 1.80
CA GLY A 32 24.16 -23.08 2.88
C GLY A 32 23.47 -23.23 4.25
N ASN A 33 24.16 -22.78 5.29
CA ASN A 33 23.72 -22.77 6.70
C ASN A 33 23.40 -21.33 7.16
N ASP A 34 22.82 -20.54 6.31
CA ASP A 34 22.57 -19.13 6.54
C ASP A 34 21.29 -18.88 7.31
N SER A 35 21.25 -17.73 7.98
CA SER A 35 20.00 -17.23 8.56
C SER A 35 19.08 -16.67 7.46
N ILE A 36 17.84 -17.11 7.50
CA ILE A 36 16.77 -16.69 6.57
C ILE A 36 15.81 -15.79 7.32
N ILE A 37 15.49 -14.64 6.74
CA ILE A 37 14.36 -13.83 7.18
C ILE A 37 13.12 -14.29 6.42
N ALA A 38 12.10 -14.71 7.15
CA ALA A 38 10.75 -14.92 6.64
C ALA A 38 9.93 -13.67 6.99
N LEU A 39 9.52 -12.94 5.96
CA LEU A 39 8.64 -11.78 6.08
C LEU A 39 7.26 -12.19 5.60
N HIS A 40 6.25 -12.10 6.46
CA HIS A 40 4.87 -12.33 6.04
C HIS A 40 3.97 -11.15 6.37
N LEU A 41 2.96 -10.97 5.53
CA LEU A 41 1.99 -9.90 5.68
C LEU A 41 0.76 -10.44 6.40
N VAL A 42 0.35 -9.76 7.45
CA VAL A 42 -0.89 -10.01 8.18
C VAL A 42 -1.87 -8.91 7.81
N TYR A 43 -2.97 -9.28 7.18
CA TYR A 43 -4.03 -8.34 6.85
C TYR A 43 -5.02 -8.24 8.01
N GLY A 44 -5.14 -7.06 8.59
CA GLY A 44 -6.16 -6.76 9.59
C GLY A 44 -7.55 -6.60 8.97
N ASP A 45 -8.59 -6.56 9.81
CA ASP A 45 -9.98 -6.37 9.38
C ASP A 45 -10.21 -5.05 8.62
N ASN A 46 -9.31 -4.08 8.78
CA ASN A 46 -9.30 -2.81 8.08
C ASN A 46 -8.63 -2.86 6.69
N GLY A 47 -8.18 -4.03 6.23
CA GLY A 47 -7.51 -4.23 4.94
C GLY A 47 -6.05 -3.76 4.88
N TYR A 48 -5.49 -3.26 6.00
CA TYR A 48 -4.06 -2.90 6.07
C TYR A 48 -3.23 -4.09 6.49
N ALA A 49 -2.09 -4.28 5.82
CA ALA A 49 -1.14 -5.32 6.15
C ALA A 49 -0.18 -4.86 7.26
N SER A 50 -0.01 -5.70 8.27
CA SER A 50 1.11 -5.62 9.20
C SER A 50 2.17 -6.60 8.76
N GLU A 51 3.45 -6.21 8.86
CA GLU A 51 4.57 -7.07 8.54
C GLU A 51 5.04 -7.78 9.81
N ILE A 52 5.11 -9.11 9.76
CA ILE A 52 5.74 -9.93 10.79
C ILE A 52 7.03 -10.49 10.23
N THR A 53 8.10 -10.37 10.98
CA THR A 53 9.43 -10.84 10.61
C THR A 53 9.87 -11.96 11.55
N ASP A 54 10.13 -13.14 10.99
CA ASP A 54 10.73 -14.27 11.68
C ASP A 54 12.13 -14.54 11.14
N THR A 55 13.03 -15.00 12.02
CA THR A 55 14.35 -15.47 11.61
C THR A 55 14.41 -16.99 11.78
N ILE A 56 14.70 -17.68 10.69
CA ILE A 56 14.85 -19.14 10.65
C ILE A 56 16.26 -19.49 10.17
N LEU A 57 16.75 -20.66 10.56
CA LEU A 57 18.06 -21.16 10.14
C LEU A 57 17.89 -22.20 9.03
N ALA A 58 18.56 -21.99 7.91
CA ALA A 58 18.74 -23.04 6.93
C ALA A 58 19.86 -23.99 7.34
N VAL A 59 19.71 -25.26 7.06
CA VAL A 59 20.75 -26.26 7.21
C VAL A 59 21.00 -26.91 5.86
N ASN A 60 22.18 -26.67 5.28
CA ASN A 60 22.52 -27.09 3.92
C ASN A 60 21.43 -26.65 2.90
N GLY A 61 21.00 -25.39 2.98
CA GLY A 61 19.96 -24.81 2.13
C GLY A 61 18.54 -25.31 2.39
N LYS A 62 18.32 -26.13 3.44
CA LYS A 62 17.00 -26.65 3.81
C LYS A 62 16.44 -25.87 4.97
N PHE A 63 15.20 -25.43 4.83
CA PHE A 63 14.45 -24.78 5.90
C PHE A 63 12.96 -25.05 5.76
N SER A 64 12.21 -24.77 6.82
CA SER A 64 10.74 -24.84 6.80
C SER A 64 10.14 -23.66 7.51
N TYR A 65 8.92 -23.33 7.15
CA TYR A 65 8.14 -22.28 7.76
C TYR A 65 6.71 -22.72 8.02
N THR A 66 6.21 -22.34 9.19
CA THR A 66 4.82 -22.56 9.60
C THR A 66 4.22 -21.20 9.92
N PHE A 67 3.14 -20.85 9.25
CA PHE A 67 2.44 -19.62 9.57
C PHE A 67 1.86 -19.70 10.99
N PRO A 68 1.94 -18.62 11.79
CA PRO A 68 1.33 -18.59 13.11
C PRO A 68 -0.17 -18.88 13.05
N GLU A 69 -0.70 -19.59 14.07
CA GLU A 69 -2.13 -19.83 14.19
C GLU A 69 -2.89 -18.49 14.35
N ASN A 70 -4.08 -18.42 13.77
CA ASN A 70 -4.99 -17.25 13.83
C ASN A 70 -4.50 -15.95 13.20
N THR A 71 -3.43 -15.95 12.41
CA THR A 71 -2.95 -14.73 11.75
C THR A 71 -3.80 -14.34 10.55
N TYR A 72 -4.64 -15.25 10.06
CA TYR A 72 -5.41 -15.05 8.82
C TYR A 72 -6.76 -15.73 8.95
N ASN A 73 -7.81 -15.08 8.50
CA ASN A 73 -9.15 -15.64 8.38
C ASN A 73 -9.21 -16.76 7.30
N ASN A 74 -8.21 -17.66 7.26
CA ASN A 74 -8.06 -18.80 6.33
C ASN A 74 -8.11 -18.44 4.83
N LEU A 75 -7.90 -17.20 4.45
CA LEU A 75 -8.02 -16.80 3.05
C LEU A 75 -6.68 -16.89 2.33
N HIS A 76 -5.89 -15.83 2.38
CA HIS A 76 -4.63 -15.73 1.65
C HIS A 76 -3.47 -15.45 2.61
N ARG A 77 -2.35 -16.14 2.42
CA ARG A 77 -1.13 -16.00 3.22
C ARG A 77 0.06 -15.89 2.28
N GLY A 78 0.75 -14.77 2.33
CA GLY A 78 1.97 -14.56 1.58
C GLY A 78 3.18 -14.51 2.52
N VAL A 79 4.26 -15.17 2.16
CA VAL A 79 5.55 -15.06 2.83
C VAL A 79 6.65 -14.97 1.80
N PHE A 80 7.63 -14.11 2.05
CA PHE A 80 8.85 -14.11 1.27
C PHE A 80 10.08 -14.36 2.13
N PHE A 81 11.00 -15.16 1.57
CA PHE A 81 12.21 -15.58 2.24
C PHE A 81 13.42 -14.91 1.58
N ARG A 82 14.33 -14.41 2.40
CA ARG A 82 15.62 -13.86 1.96
C ARG A 82 16.73 -14.17 2.95
N LEU A 83 17.97 -14.13 2.52
CA LEU A 83 19.13 -14.19 3.41
C LEU A 83 19.21 -12.93 4.28
N CYS A 84 19.64 -13.06 5.55
CA CYS A 84 19.65 -11.95 6.50
C CYS A 84 20.59 -10.80 6.10
N ASP A 85 21.70 -11.12 5.45
CA ASP A 85 22.75 -10.19 5.04
C ASP A 85 22.46 -9.49 3.70
N ILE A 86 21.37 -9.86 3.03
CA ILE A 86 21.00 -9.30 1.73
C ILE A 86 19.86 -8.31 1.91
N PRO A 87 19.97 -7.09 1.36
CA PRO A 87 18.86 -6.15 1.28
C PRO A 87 17.63 -6.78 0.60
N ILE A 88 16.43 -6.25 0.87
CA ILE A 88 15.22 -6.70 0.20
C ILE A 88 15.35 -6.46 -1.31
N ARG A 89 15.59 -7.54 -2.04
CA ARG A 89 15.74 -7.56 -3.50
C ARG A 89 14.78 -8.54 -4.13
N GLY A 90 14.08 -8.13 -5.18
CA GLY A 90 13.09 -8.96 -5.84
C GLY A 90 13.65 -10.21 -6.50
N ALA A 91 14.84 -10.10 -7.12
CA ALA A 91 15.47 -11.21 -7.80
C ALA A 91 16.07 -12.28 -6.87
N LYS A 92 16.46 -11.89 -5.64
CA LYS A 92 17.13 -12.79 -4.68
C LYS A 92 16.26 -13.11 -3.46
N ARG A 93 14.95 -13.23 -3.65
CA ARG A 93 14.00 -13.68 -2.64
C ARG A 93 13.08 -14.76 -3.21
N ILE A 94 12.49 -15.53 -2.32
CA ILE A 94 11.49 -16.54 -2.67
C ILE A 94 10.16 -16.04 -2.15
N ASP A 95 9.20 -15.88 -3.05
CA ASP A 95 7.82 -15.48 -2.74
C ASP A 95 6.92 -16.70 -2.78
N VAL A 96 6.16 -16.94 -1.72
CA VAL A 96 5.21 -18.05 -1.62
C VAL A 96 3.88 -17.54 -1.10
N ASP A 97 2.86 -17.74 -1.89
CA ASP A 97 1.48 -17.40 -1.57
C ASP A 97 0.62 -18.65 -1.49
N LEU A 98 -0.17 -18.76 -0.42
CA LEU A 98 -0.99 -19.90 -0.08
C LEU A 98 -2.42 -19.46 0.27
N VAL A 99 -3.36 -20.37 0.10
CA VAL A 99 -4.76 -20.18 0.52
C VAL A 99 -5.11 -21.26 1.56
N GLY A 100 -5.74 -20.84 2.65
CA GLY A 100 -6.16 -21.77 3.71
C GLY A 100 -5.01 -22.61 4.27
N ASP A 101 -5.19 -23.92 4.35
CA ASP A 101 -4.23 -24.87 4.91
C ASP A 101 -3.28 -25.49 3.86
N GLU A 102 -3.14 -24.86 2.71
CA GLU A 102 -2.24 -25.33 1.66
C GLU A 102 -0.81 -25.49 2.17
N LYS A 103 -0.10 -26.49 1.58
CA LYS A 103 1.26 -26.85 1.90
C LYS A 103 2.05 -27.06 0.63
N VAL A 104 3.23 -26.46 0.60
CA VAL A 104 4.07 -26.50 -0.57
C VAL A 104 5.51 -26.91 -0.25
N LYS A 105 6.18 -27.41 -1.28
CA LYS A 105 7.61 -27.65 -1.30
C LYS A 105 8.26 -26.70 -2.30
N VAL A 106 9.28 -25.99 -1.84
CA VAL A 106 10.08 -25.11 -2.69
C VAL A 106 11.42 -25.79 -2.97
N LYS A 107 11.76 -25.90 -4.24
CA LYS A 107 13.08 -26.39 -4.68
C LYS A 107 13.70 -25.37 -5.59
N GLY A 108 14.97 -25.09 -5.38
CA GLY A 108 15.63 -24.06 -6.17
C GLY A 108 17.14 -24.07 -6.02
N LYS A 109 17.76 -23.09 -6.67
CA LYS A 109 19.18 -22.83 -6.61
C LYS A 109 19.42 -21.32 -6.52
N ALA A 110 20.27 -20.92 -5.60
CA ALA A 110 20.71 -19.55 -5.44
C ALA A 110 21.98 -19.29 -6.26
N TYR A 111 21.99 -18.14 -6.92
CA TYR A 111 23.10 -17.55 -7.64
C TYR A 111 23.51 -16.24 -6.96
N GLU A 112 24.53 -15.58 -7.45
CA GLU A 112 25.04 -14.36 -6.86
C GLU A 112 24.00 -13.23 -6.81
N GLU A 113 23.26 -13.01 -7.91
CA GLU A 113 22.32 -11.90 -8.05
C GLU A 113 20.84 -12.32 -7.91
N TYR A 114 20.52 -13.60 -8.01
CA TYR A 114 19.13 -14.08 -8.05
C TYR A 114 18.98 -15.49 -7.48
N VAL A 115 17.72 -15.93 -7.35
CA VAL A 115 17.37 -17.32 -7.02
C VAL A 115 16.37 -17.85 -8.04
N GLU A 116 16.62 -19.05 -8.55
CA GLU A 116 15.65 -19.83 -9.32
C GLU A 116 14.94 -20.81 -8.40
N TYR A 117 13.63 -20.90 -8.49
CA TYR A 117 12.89 -21.86 -7.68
C TYR A 117 11.58 -22.30 -8.34
N VAL A 118 11.09 -23.45 -7.89
CA VAL A 118 9.76 -23.98 -8.26
C VAL A 118 9.02 -24.34 -7.01
N VAL A 119 7.80 -23.83 -6.90
CA VAL A 119 6.85 -24.15 -5.83
C VAL A 119 5.97 -25.32 -6.30
N LYS A 120 6.00 -26.43 -5.57
CA LYS A 120 5.24 -27.65 -5.85
C LYS A 120 4.33 -28.00 -4.66
N GLY A 121 3.10 -28.37 -4.94
CA GLY A 121 2.13 -28.76 -3.94
C GLY A 121 0.71 -28.63 -4.49
N ASN A 122 -0.26 -28.96 -3.65
CA ASN A 122 -1.65 -28.74 -3.97
C ASN A 122 -2.01 -27.29 -3.60
N THR A 123 -1.72 -26.35 -4.50
CA THR A 123 -2.02 -24.94 -4.33
C THR A 123 -2.75 -24.39 -5.55
N VAL A 124 -3.81 -23.62 -5.31
CA VAL A 124 -4.54 -22.89 -6.35
C VAL A 124 -3.75 -21.73 -6.92
N LEU A 125 -2.64 -21.33 -6.26
CA LEU A 125 -1.77 -20.22 -6.66
C LEU A 125 -0.49 -20.69 -7.37
N SER A 126 -0.49 -21.90 -7.94
CA SER A 126 0.70 -22.45 -8.61
C SER A 126 1.25 -21.55 -9.71
N GLY A 127 0.39 -20.95 -10.52
CA GLY A 127 0.79 -20.01 -11.58
C GLY A 127 1.48 -18.77 -11.02
N TYR A 128 0.92 -18.16 -9.99
CA TYR A 128 1.48 -16.99 -9.33
C TYR A 128 2.84 -17.29 -8.69
N ASN A 129 2.90 -18.36 -7.90
CA ASN A 129 4.11 -18.79 -7.17
C ASN A 129 5.28 -19.16 -8.10
N ASN A 130 5.02 -19.56 -9.33
CA ASN A 130 6.06 -20.00 -10.26
C ASN A 130 6.42 -18.95 -11.33
N LEU A 131 5.78 -17.78 -11.33
CA LEU A 131 6.04 -16.72 -12.30
C LEU A 131 7.42 -16.06 -12.11
N HIS A 132 8.04 -16.20 -10.94
CA HIS A 132 9.30 -15.54 -10.60
C HIS A 132 10.41 -15.83 -11.64
N ASN A 133 10.54 -17.07 -12.09
CA ASN A 133 11.61 -17.44 -13.01
C ASN A 133 11.52 -16.72 -14.35
N GLU A 134 10.32 -16.39 -14.81
CA GLU A 134 10.09 -15.60 -16.03
C GLU A 134 10.44 -14.12 -15.85
N LEU A 135 10.51 -13.67 -14.61
CA LEU A 135 10.75 -12.27 -14.24
C LEU A 135 12.21 -11.98 -13.87
N ILE A 136 13.08 -12.99 -13.70
CA ILE A 136 14.41 -12.85 -13.09
C ILE A 136 15.24 -11.73 -13.76
N GLU A 137 15.34 -11.70 -15.08
CA GLU A 137 16.13 -10.68 -15.78
C GLU A 137 15.65 -9.26 -15.49
N TYR A 138 14.34 -9.06 -15.50
CA TYR A 138 13.73 -7.76 -15.21
C TYR A 138 13.87 -7.36 -13.73
N LEU A 139 13.80 -8.35 -12.83
CA LEU A 139 13.98 -8.14 -11.39
C LEU A 139 15.42 -7.77 -11.06
N ILE A 140 16.42 -8.40 -11.69
CA ILE A 140 17.85 -8.03 -11.53
C ILE A 140 18.08 -6.59 -11.99
N ALA A 141 17.58 -6.23 -13.18
CA ALA A 141 17.72 -4.87 -13.70
C ALA A 141 17.05 -3.83 -12.80
N ARG A 142 15.88 -4.15 -12.28
CA ARG A 142 15.15 -3.29 -11.32
C ARG A 142 15.92 -3.15 -10.00
N ASP A 143 16.41 -4.25 -9.44
CA ASP A 143 17.13 -4.25 -8.16
C ASP A 143 18.43 -3.42 -8.25
N LYS A 144 19.16 -3.50 -9.38
CA LYS A 144 20.32 -2.62 -9.64
C LYS A 144 19.90 -1.14 -9.68
N ASN A 145 18.80 -0.82 -10.34
CA ASN A 145 18.30 0.56 -10.37
C ASN A 145 17.84 1.05 -8.98
N GLU A 146 17.29 0.17 -8.12
CA GLU A 146 16.91 0.53 -6.75
C GLU A 146 18.14 0.87 -5.88
N ASP A 147 19.26 0.20 -6.07
CA ASP A 147 20.51 0.53 -5.37
C ASP A 147 21.03 1.91 -5.82
N GLU A 148 21.01 2.20 -7.12
CA GLU A 148 21.37 3.51 -7.66
C GLU A 148 20.41 4.60 -7.17
N LEU A 149 19.10 4.34 -7.18
CA LEU A 149 18.09 5.27 -6.66
C LEU A 149 18.37 5.64 -5.20
N LYS A 150 18.67 4.63 -4.35
CA LYS A 150 19.00 4.87 -2.93
C LYS A 150 20.25 5.72 -2.77
N ALA A 151 21.29 5.46 -3.58
CA ALA A 151 22.54 6.22 -3.55
C ALA A 151 22.36 7.70 -3.96
N HIS A 152 21.35 8.00 -4.76
CA HIS A 152 21.10 9.35 -5.28
C HIS A 152 19.90 10.06 -4.62
N LEU A 153 19.34 9.51 -3.54
CA LEU A 153 18.27 10.19 -2.80
C LEU A 153 18.75 11.57 -2.30
N GLY A 154 17.93 12.59 -2.57
CA GLY A 154 18.24 13.98 -2.21
C GLY A 154 19.19 14.70 -3.17
N THR A 155 19.60 14.07 -4.27
CA THR A 155 20.38 14.72 -5.33
C THR A 155 19.50 15.14 -6.51
N PRO A 156 19.92 16.11 -7.36
CA PRO A 156 19.18 16.48 -8.57
C PRO A 156 19.03 15.36 -9.60
N GLU A 157 19.83 14.29 -9.50
CA GLU A 157 19.81 13.17 -10.45
C GLU A 157 18.75 12.11 -10.12
N VAL A 158 18.11 12.18 -8.96
CA VAL A 158 17.17 11.17 -8.47
C VAL A 158 16.02 10.89 -9.45
N ASP A 159 15.55 11.91 -10.17
CA ASP A 159 14.44 11.80 -11.14
C ASP A 159 14.76 10.85 -12.31
N LYS A 160 16.03 10.77 -12.72
CA LYS A 160 16.51 9.81 -13.72
C LYS A 160 16.26 8.36 -13.29
N TYR A 161 16.51 8.04 -12.04
CA TYR A 161 16.33 6.69 -11.50
C TYR A 161 14.86 6.36 -11.25
N PHE A 162 14.04 7.35 -10.86
CA PHE A 162 12.58 7.18 -10.84
C PHE A 162 11.99 6.94 -12.23
N ALA A 163 12.48 7.64 -13.25
CA ALA A 163 12.09 7.41 -14.63
C ALA A 163 12.49 6.00 -15.07
N LYS A 164 13.73 5.59 -14.80
CA LYS A 164 14.22 4.25 -15.12
C LYS A 164 13.45 3.13 -14.41
N ARG A 165 13.07 3.34 -13.13
CA ARG A 165 12.19 2.42 -12.39
C ARG A 165 10.86 2.21 -13.11
N ARG A 166 10.24 3.29 -13.64
CA ARG A 166 8.98 3.19 -14.39
C ARG A 166 9.16 2.34 -15.65
N GLU A 167 10.24 2.54 -16.41
CA GLU A 167 10.55 1.75 -17.60
C GLU A 167 10.75 0.26 -17.26
N LEU A 168 11.54 -0.05 -16.25
CA LEU A 168 11.86 -1.42 -15.83
C LEU A 168 10.65 -2.19 -15.29
N ASN A 169 9.61 -1.49 -14.81
CA ASN A 169 8.37 -2.12 -14.39
C ASN A 169 7.43 -2.48 -15.55
N VAL A 170 7.66 -1.95 -16.76
CA VAL A 170 6.81 -2.24 -17.93
C VAL A 170 6.85 -3.73 -18.28
N PRO A 171 8.02 -4.34 -18.57
CA PRO A 171 8.07 -5.75 -18.94
C PRO A 171 7.56 -6.68 -17.81
N ILE A 172 7.80 -6.34 -16.55
CA ILE A 172 7.26 -7.10 -15.40
C ILE A 172 5.72 -7.12 -15.45
N ARG A 173 5.11 -5.98 -15.72
CA ARG A 173 3.65 -5.87 -15.86
C ARG A 173 3.14 -6.60 -17.10
N ASP A 174 3.88 -6.58 -18.19
CA ASP A 174 3.48 -7.25 -19.42
C ASP A 174 3.49 -8.77 -19.27
N VAL A 175 4.52 -9.36 -18.62
CA VAL A 175 4.55 -10.79 -18.27
C VAL A 175 3.36 -11.16 -17.40
N LYS A 176 3.08 -10.37 -16.33
CA LYS A 176 1.93 -10.61 -15.46
C LYS A 176 0.59 -10.52 -16.19
N ARG A 177 0.44 -9.53 -17.07
CA ARG A 177 -0.75 -9.34 -17.91
C ARG A 177 -0.95 -10.53 -18.85
N GLN A 178 0.12 -10.95 -19.53
CA GLN A 178 0.03 -12.07 -20.46
C GLN A 178 -0.36 -13.36 -19.73
N HIS A 179 0.27 -13.64 -18.58
CA HIS A 179 -0.10 -14.81 -17.79
C HIS A 179 -1.57 -14.81 -17.36
N LEU A 180 -2.11 -13.65 -16.96
CA LEU A 180 -3.53 -13.50 -16.64
C LEU A 180 -4.43 -13.81 -17.85
N LEU A 181 -4.07 -13.30 -19.04
CA LEU A 181 -4.84 -13.51 -20.26
C LEU A 181 -4.80 -14.98 -20.72
N ASP A 182 -3.68 -15.67 -20.53
CA ASP A 182 -3.51 -17.08 -20.88
C ASP A 182 -4.22 -18.01 -19.88
N HIS A 183 -4.45 -17.55 -18.65
CA HIS A 183 -5.03 -18.34 -17.56
C HIS A 183 -6.24 -17.67 -16.88
N PRO A 184 -7.29 -17.28 -17.61
CA PRO A 184 -8.42 -16.51 -17.09
C PRO A 184 -9.27 -17.25 -16.07
N ASP A 185 -9.13 -18.59 -15.99
CA ASP A 185 -9.82 -19.46 -15.02
C ASP A 185 -8.88 -19.93 -13.88
N SER A 186 -7.83 -19.20 -13.60
CA SER A 186 -6.90 -19.47 -12.51
C SER A 186 -7.07 -18.48 -11.36
N GLU A 187 -7.08 -18.97 -10.11
CA GLU A 187 -7.06 -18.11 -8.91
C GLU A 187 -5.79 -17.20 -8.88
N SER A 188 -4.68 -17.68 -9.43
CA SER A 188 -3.45 -16.89 -9.60
C SER A 188 -3.72 -15.56 -10.34
N SER A 189 -4.66 -15.56 -11.29
CA SER A 189 -4.98 -14.39 -12.11
C SER A 189 -5.67 -13.28 -11.30
N VAL A 190 -6.30 -13.59 -10.17
CA VAL A 190 -6.84 -12.58 -9.23
C VAL A 190 -5.69 -11.84 -8.54
N LEU A 191 -4.65 -12.55 -8.08
CA LEU A 191 -3.48 -11.92 -7.47
C LEU A 191 -2.71 -11.10 -8.51
N LEU A 192 -2.50 -11.63 -9.71
CA LEU A 192 -1.85 -10.91 -10.80
C LEU A 192 -2.59 -9.63 -11.15
N LEU A 193 -3.93 -9.68 -11.21
CA LEU A 193 -4.76 -8.49 -11.42
C LEU A 193 -4.59 -7.48 -10.28
N SER A 194 -4.45 -7.95 -9.03
CA SER A 194 -4.22 -7.08 -7.87
C SER A 194 -2.87 -6.38 -7.91
N ASP A 195 -1.85 -7.00 -8.50
CA ASP A 195 -0.51 -6.44 -8.67
C ASP A 195 -0.42 -5.41 -9.81
N LEU A 196 -1.38 -5.42 -10.74
CA LEU A 196 -1.40 -4.48 -11.85
C LEU A 196 -1.95 -3.10 -11.41
N PRO A 197 -1.52 -2.01 -12.07
CA PRO A 197 -2.09 -0.68 -11.84
C PRO A 197 -3.60 -0.64 -12.08
N LEU A 198 -4.30 0.30 -11.44
CA LEU A 198 -5.76 0.44 -11.55
C LEU A 198 -6.25 0.69 -12.98
N ASP A 199 -5.46 1.38 -13.79
CA ASP A 199 -5.77 1.59 -15.22
C ASP A 199 -5.84 0.29 -16.04
N SER A 200 -5.16 -0.76 -15.56
CA SER A 200 -5.17 -2.09 -16.17
C SER A 200 -6.27 -3.00 -15.59
N PHE A 201 -7.03 -2.52 -14.61
CA PHE A 201 -8.01 -3.38 -13.92
C PHE A 201 -9.20 -3.78 -14.82
N TYR A 202 -9.45 -3.09 -15.94
CA TYR A 202 -10.43 -3.53 -16.93
C TYR A 202 -10.19 -5.00 -17.38
N LEU A 203 -8.99 -5.54 -17.17
CA LEU A 203 -8.66 -6.94 -17.43
C LEU A 203 -9.50 -7.93 -16.60
N TYR A 204 -10.17 -7.47 -15.53
CA TYR A 204 -11.12 -8.31 -14.78
C TYR A 204 -12.22 -8.90 -15.65
N THR A 205 -12.55 -8.25 -16.77
CA THR A 205 -13.56 -8.72 -17.72
C THR A 205 -13.18 -10.04 -18.40
N TYR A 206 -11.89 -10.36 -18.45
CA TYR A 206 -11.38 -11.63 -19.00
C TYR A 206 -11.45 -12.76 -17.97
N LEU A 207 -11.46 -12.47 -16.66
CA LEU A 207 -11.57 -13.51 -15.64
C LEU A 207 -12.95 -14.18 -15.67
N THR A 208 -12.96 -15.51 -15.52
CA THR A 208 -14.22 -16.25 -15.42
C THR A 208 -15.02 -15.88 -14.18
N GLU A 209 -16.34 -16.07 -14.23
CA GLU A 209 -17.20 -15.83 -13.07
C GLU A 209 -16.82 -16.72 -11.88
N ARG A 210 -16.39 -17.95 -12.14
CA ARG A 210 -15.87 -18.88 -11.13
C ARG A 210 -14.73 -18.24 -10.32
N VAL A 211 -13.75 -17.69 -10.99
CA VAL A 211 -12.56 -17.08 -10.35
C VAL A 211 -12.92 -15.79 -9.63
N ARG A 212 -13.74 -14.93 -10.23
CA ARG A 212 -14.20 -13.69 -9.58
C ARG A 212 -14.97 -13.93 -8.28
N ASN A 213 -15.66 -15.08 -8.18
CA ASN A 213 -16.40 -15.51 -7.00
C ASN A 213 -15.68 -16.63 -6.22
N GLY A 214 -14.41 -16.91 -6.55
CA GLY A 214 -13.60 -17.96 -5.97
C GLY A 214 -13.05 -17.62 -4.59
N VAL A 215 -12.01 -18.36 -4.18
CA VAL A 215 -11.41 -18.25 -2.84
C VAL A 215 -10.73 -16.90 -2.58
N LEU A 216 -10.40 -16.16 -3.62
CA LEU A 216 -9.79 -14.82 -3.53
C LEU A 216 -10.79 -13.68 -3.78
N LYS A 217 -12.09 -13.95 -3.70
CA LYS A 217 -13.14 -12.94 -3.93
C LYS A 217 -12.96 -11.66 -3.12
N VAL A 218 -12.49 -11.76 -1.89
CA VAL A 218 -12.26 -10.59 -1.02
C VAL A 218 -11.23 -9.62 -1.65
N PHE A 219 -10.15 -10.15 -2.21
CA PHE A 219 -9.14 -9.34 -2.93
C PHE A 219 -9.68 -8.76 -4.22
N PHE A 220 -10.48 -9.54 -4.94
CA PHE A 220 -11.15 -9.07 -6.14
C PHE A 220 -12.11 -7.92 -5.84
N ASP A 221 -12.95 -8.06 -4.82
CA ASP A 221 -13.93 -7.05 -4.42
C ASP A 221 -13.26 -5.75 -3.95
N ASP A 222 -12.17 -5.84 -3.15
CA ASP A 222 -11.40 -4.66 -2.72
C ASP A 222 -10.82 -3.92 -3.93
N LYS A 223 -10.20 -4.66 -4.85
CA LYS A 223 -9.64 -4.06 -6.07
C LYS A 223 -10.71 -3.48 -6.98
N MET A 224 -11.87 -4.15 -7.11
CA MET A 224 -13.02 -3.65 -7.87
C MET A 224 -13.52 -2.33 -7.29
N LYS A 225 -13.63 -2.24 -5.96
CA LYS A 225 -14.01 -1.00 -5.28
C LYS A 225 -13.05 0.14 -5.64
N ARG A 226 -11.74 -0.07 -5.51
CA ARG A 226 -10.72 0.94 -5.85
C ARG A 226 -10.76 1.33 -7.33
N TYR A 227 -11.07 0.38 -8.20
CA TYR A 227 -11.23 0.66 -9.64
C TYR A 227 -12.45 1.54 -9.92
N ASN A 228 -13.58 1.27 -9.26
CA ASN A 228 -14.77 2.09 -9.39
C ASN A 228 -14.54 3.53 -8.88
N GLU A 229 -13.83 3.67 -7.76
CA GLU A 229 -13.39 4.97 -7.24
C GLU A 229 -12.48 5.70 -8.25
N TYR A 230 -11.54 4.98 -8.86
CA TYR A 230 -10.65 5.54 -9.90
C TYR A 230 -11.41 5.96 -11.15
N GLN A 231 -12.41 5.18 -11.62
CA GLN A 231 -13.25 5.56 -12.76
C GLN A 231 -14.08 6.80 -12.43
N ALA A 232 -14.68 6.85 -11.24
CA ALA A 232 -15.41 8.03 -10.79
C ALA A 232 -14.53 9.28 -10.69
N TYR A 233 -13.28 9.10 -10.22
CA TYR A 233 -12.27 10.16 -10.24
C TYR A 233 -11.99 10.67 -11.66
N LEU A 234 -11.76 9.79 -12.64
CA LEU A 234 -11.50 10.18 -14.03
C LEU A 234 -12.68 10.94 -14.64
N GLU A 235 -13.91 10.54 -14.33
CA GLU A 235 -15.11 11.23 -14.79
C GLU A 235 -15.27 12.61 -14.11
N ALA A 236 -14.93 12.72 -12.83
CA ALA A 236 -14.96 14.00 -12.12
C ALA A 236 -13.88 14.95 -12.66
N GLU A 237 -12.69 14.45 -12.97
CA GLU A 237 -11.59 15.28 -13.52
C GLU A 237 -11.96 15.88 -14.90
N LYS A 238 -12.66 15.12 -15.74
CA LYS A 238 -13.17 15.64 -17.04
C LYS A 238 -14.09 16.86 -16.89
N LYS A 239 -14.75 17.01 -15.74
CA LYS A 239 -15.69 18.12 -15.51
C LYS A 239 -15.01 19.47 -15.36
N ASN A 240 -13.70 19.52 -15.08
CA ASN A 240 -12.95 20.73 -14.73
C ASN A 240 -13.76 21.66 -13.80
N LEU A 241 -13.45 21.68 -12.53
CA LEU A 241 -14.22 22.41 -11.52
C LEU A 241 -13.95 23.92 -11.50
N VAL A 242 -12.85 24.40 -12.09
CA VAL A 242 -12.52 25.84 -12.08
C VAL A 242 -13.63 26.63 -12.78
N ASP A 243 -14.00 27.75 -12.18
CA ASP A 243 -15.11 28.65 -12.55
C ASP A 243 -16.51 28.00 -12.43
N LYS A 244 -16.63 26.90 -11.68
CA LYS A 244 -17.90 26.24 -11.40
C LYS A 244 -18.23 26.23 -9.90
N PRO A 245 -19.52 26.08 -9.55
CA PRO A 245 -19.89 25.83 -8.15
C PRO A 245 -19.15 24.60 -7.60
N ALA A 246 -18.59 24.75 -6.41
CA ALA A 246 -17.91 23.67 -5.70
C ALA A 246 -18.88 22.52 -5.39
N PRO A 247 -18.51 21.26 -5.64
CA PRO A 247 -19.28 20.10 -5.24
C PRO A 247 -19.59 20.15 -3.74
N ASN A 248 -20.87 19.93 -3.39
CA ASN A 248 -21.27 19.88 -1.98
C ASN A 248 -20.81 18.58 -1.34
N PHE A 249 -20.55 18.63 -0.04
CA PHE A 249 -20.28 17.45 0.79
C PHE A 249 -20.79 17.70 2.22
N THR A 250 -21.06 16.60 2.92
CA THR A 250 -21.31 16.58 4.37
C THR A 250 -20.33 15.61 5.01
N LEU A 251 -19.48 16.10 5.91
CA LEU A 251 -18.46 15.33 6.60
C LEU A 251 -18.45 15.66 8.10
N ALA A 252 -17.95 14.76 8.93
CA ALA A 252 -17.87 14.96 10.36
C ALA A 252 -16.51 15.53 10.79
N ASP A 253 -16.53 16.37 11.83
CA ASP A 253 -15.33 16.80 12.55
C ASP A 253 -14.86 15.72 13.55
N ALA A 254 -13.75 15.99 14.26
CA ALA A 254 -13.18 15.08 15.25
C ALA A 254 -14.10 14.84 16.49
N LYS A 255 -15.15 15.63 16.65
CA LYS A 255 -16.14 15.50 17.74
C LYS A 255 -17.43 14.82 17.27
N GLY A 256 -17.51 14.51 15.96
CA GLY A 256 -18.70 13.93 15.33
C GLY A 256 -19.77 14.95 14.93
N ASN A 257 -19.46 16.25 14.95
CA ASN A 257 -20.38 17.26 14.41
C ASN A 257 -20.32 17.26 12.89
N GLU A 258 -21.47 17.28 12.25
CA GLU A 258 -21.58 17.34 10.80
C GLU A 258 -21.28 18.77 10.29
N PHE A 259 -20.52 18.83 9.20
CA PHE A 259 -20.24 20.03 8.44
C PHE A 259 -20.70 19.83 7.00
N THR A 260 -21.60 20.70 6.53
CA THR A 260 -22.09 20.71 5.15
C THR A 260 -21.59 21.96 4.45
N LEU A 261 -20.85 21.82 3.33
CA LEU A 261 -20.24 22.95 2.63
C LEU A 261 -21.29 23.96 2.14
N SER A 262 -22.43 23.50 1.61
CA SER A 262 -23.50 24.37 1.09
C SER A 262 -24.19 25.21 2.18
N GLU A 263 -24.17 24.74 3.43
CA GLU A 263 -24.78 25.42 4.58
C GLU A 263 -23.79 26.35 5.31
N TYR A 264 -22.48 26.18 5.04
CA TYR A 264 -21.47 27.02 5.64
C TYR A 264 -21.47 28.42 5.01
N THR A 265 -21.65 29.45 5.83
CA THR A 265 -21.69 30.85 5.39
C THR A 265 -20.45 31.59 5.86
N THR A 266 -19.78 32.28 4.96
CA THR A 266 -18.62 33.11 5.25
C THR A 266 -18.47 34.18 4.16
N ASP A 267 -17.87 35.31 4.50
CA ASP A 267 -17.46 36.37 3.57
C ASP A 267 -15.98 36.23 3.13
N LYS A 268 -15.31 35.15 3.58
CA LYS A 268 -13.91 34.86 3.32
C LYS A 268 -13.72 33.89 2.15
N TYR A 269 -12.54 33.92 1.54
CA TYR A 269 -12.11 32.86 0.65
C TYR A 269 -11.88 31.56 1.42
N ILE A 270 -12.25 30.43 0.85
CA ILE A 270 -12.09 29.11 1.48
C ILE A 270 -10.96 28.36 0.79
N VAL A 271 -10.04 27.82 1.56
CA VAL A 271 -9.06 26.84 1.11
C VAL A 271 -9.53 25.47 1.56
N LEU A 272 -9.99 24.63 0.62
CA LEU A 272 -10.20 23.21 0.89
C LEU A 272 -8.84 22.51 0.73
N ASP A 273 -8.37 21.86 1.79
CA ASP A 273 -7.09 21.17 1.84
C ASP A 273 -7.33 19.66 2.00
N PHE A 274 -7.20 18.91 0.91
CA PHE A 274 -7.28 17.45 0.93
C PHE A 274 -5.91 16.86 1.28
N TRP A 275 -5.85 16.16 2.40
CA TRP A 275 -4.60 15.68 2.99
C TRP A 275 -4.77 14.34 3.72
N GLY A 276 -3.74 13.88 4.44
CA GLY A 276 -3.79 12.76 5.37
C GLY A 276 -2.61 12.75 6.32
N THR A 277 -2.77 12.17 7.52
CA THR A 277 -1.69 12.06 8.51
C THR A 277 -0.54 11.17 8.02
N TRP A 278 -0.83 10.24 7.15
CA TRP A 278 0.10 9.33 6.48
C TRP A 278 0.88 9.98 5.31
N CYS A 279 0.49 11.19 4.88
CA CYS A 279 1.07 11.89 3.74
C CYS A 279 2.24 12.78 4.19
N GLY A 280 3.48 12.35 3.97
CA GLY A 280 4.68 13.08 4.34
C GLY A 280 4.75 14.52 3.80
N PRO A 281 4.53 14.78 2.49
CA PRO A 281 4.48 16.14 1.95
C PRO A 281 3.40 17.01 2.61
N CYS A 282 2.22 16.43 2.93
CA CYS A 282 1.14 17.16 3.58
C CYS A 282 1.55 17.64 4.98
N THR A 283 2.08 16.73 5.79
CA THR A 283 2.52 17.04 7.16
C THR A 283 3.69 18.00 7.21
N PHE A 284 4.57 17.96 6.20
CA PHE A 284 5.69 18.89 6.04
C PHE A 284 5.24 20.34 5.78
N GLU A 285 4.12 20.53 5.05
CA GLU A 285 3.59 21.85 4.69
C GLU A 285 2.82 22.54 5.84
N ILE A 286 2.33 21.79 6.82
CA ILE A 286 1.48 22.31 7.93
C ILE A 286 2.06 23.56 8.62
N PRO A 287 3.36 23.63 8.98
CA PRO A 287 3.91 24.82 9.65
C PRO A 287 3.78 26.08 8.79
N GLU A 288 4.03 25.99 7.48
CA GLU A 288 3.91 27.11 6.54
C GLU A 288 2.45 27.55 6.39
N LEU A 289 1.54 26.58 6.24
CA LEU A 289 0.11 26.82 6.12
C LEU A 289 -0.45 27.48 7.40
N LYS A 290 0.00 27.06 8.60
CA LYS A 290 -0.36 27.69 9.88
C LYS A 290 0.11 29.13 9.98
N ALA A 291 1.35 29.40 9.56
CA ALA A 291 1.89 30.75 9.58
C ALA A 291 1.12 31.68 8.62
N TYR A 292 0.79 31.19 7.43
CA TYR A 292 -0.01 31.94 6.47
C TYR A 292 -1.43 32.19 6.98
N TYR A 293 -2.10 31.17 7.52
CA TYR A 293 -3.44 31.30 8.10
C TYR A 293 -3.47 32.28 9.27
N ALA A 294 -2.51 32.22 10.17
CA ALA A 294 -2.45 33.15 11.31
C ALA A 294 -2.39 34.61 10.89
N LYS A 295 -1.74 34.90 9.75
CA LYS A 295 -1.61 36.25 9.17
C LYS A 295 -2.88 36.70 8.45
N HIS A 296 -3.64 35.78 7.85
CA HIS A 296 -4.72 36.12 6.92
C HIS A 296 -6.11 35.57 7.34
N LYS A 297 -6.25 35.06 8.56
CA LYS A 297 -7.49 34.44 9.05
C LYS A 297 -8.74 35.33 8.99
N ASP A 298 -8.55 36.64 8.87
CA ASP A 298 -9.67 37.56 8.72
C ASP A 298 -10.21 37.61 7.28
N LYS A 299 -9.47 37.09 6.30
CA LYS A 299 -9.81 37.10 4.86
C LYS A 299 -9.94 35.69 4.28
N ILE A 300 -9.38 34.66 4.94
CA ILE A 300 -9.44 33.28 4.50
C ILE A 300 -9.94 32.34 5.59
N GLU A 301 -10.57 31.26 5.17
CA GLU A 301 -10.84 30.08 5.98
C GLU A 301 -10.11 28.88 5.39
N ILE A 302 -9.64 27.96 6.24
CA ILE A 302 -9.12 26.67 5.82
C ILE A 302 -10.07 25.60 6.32
N ILE A 303 -10.42 24.68 5.44
CA ILE A 303 -11.18 23.46 5.76
C ILE A 303 -10.32 22.29 5.28
N SER A 304 -9.65 21.63 6.22
CA SER A 304 -8.84 20.45 5.93
C SER A 304 -9.71 19.21 5.94
N ILE A 305 -9.60 18.42 4.88
CA ILE A 305 -10.37 17.19 4.66
C ILE A 305 -9.38 16.04 4.64
N ALA A 306 -9.28 15.31 5.76
CA ALA A 306 -8.41 14.15 5.87
C ALA A 306 -9.02 12.96 5.14
N CYS A 307 -8.24 12.31 4.29
CA CYS A 307 -8.66 11.21 3.44
C CYS A 307 -7.85 9.95 3.72
N ASN A 308 -8.49 8.78 3.60
CA ASN A 308 -7.84 7.48 3.72
C ASN A 308 -7.09 7.27 5.05
N GLU A 309 -7.60 7.83 6.12
CA GLU A 309 -7.04 7.62 7.46
C GLU A 309 -7.27 6.18 7.93
N ARG A 310 -6.27 5.59 8.58
CA ARG A 310 -6.35 4.22 9.10
C ARG A 310 -7.41 4.09 10.18
N ASN A 311 -7.47 5.06 11.06
CA ASN A 311 -8.53 5.18 12.05
C ASN A 311 -8.76 6.66 12.41
N SER A 312 -9.93 6.97 12.96
CA SER A 312 -10.32 8.32 13.33
C SER A 312 -9.61 8.84 14.58
N GLU A 313 -9.13 7.95 15.46
CA GLU A 313 -8.46 8.30 16.70
C GLU A 313 -7.06 8.86 16.44
N ASP A 314 -6.26 8.19 15.61
CA ASP A 314 -4.92 8.66 15.22
C ASP A 314 -4.99 10.02 14.54
N TRP A 315 -5.96 10.21 13.63
CA TRP A 315 -6.22 11.49 12.98
C TRP A 315 -6.59 12.59 13.98
N SER A 316 -7.52 12.30 14.90
CA SER A 316 -7.97 13.25 15.93
C SER A 316 -6.81 13.65 16.85
N ASN A 317 -6.01 12.67 17.29
CA ASN A 317 -4.82 12.91 18.11
C ASN A 317 -3.79 13.76 17.37
N TYR A 318 -3.59 13.52 16.07
CA TYR A 318 -2.68 14.33 15.26
C TYR A 318 -3.09 15.79 15.21
N ILE A 319 -4.37 16.08 14.99
CA ILE A 319 -4.93 17.45 14.96
C ILE A 319 -4.65 18.17 16.28
N ILE A 320 -4.90 17.49 17.41
CA ILE A 320 -4.71 18.05 18.75
C ILE A 320 -3.23 18.32 19.01
N GLN A 321 -2.36 17.34 18.78
CA GLN A 321 -0.92 17.43 19.03
C GLN A 321 -0.25 18.52 18.19
N ASN A 322 -0.68 18.70 16.95
CA ASN A 322 -0.12 19.71 16.06
C ASN A 322 -0.87 21.06 16.13
N GLY A 323 -1.96 21.16 16.89
CA GLY A 323 -2.72 22.38 17.10
C GLY A 323 -3.19 22.99 15.79
N LEU A 324 -3.92 22.24 14.95
CA LEU A 324 -4.47 22.74 13.70
C LEU A 324 -5.66 23.67 13.98
N PRO A 325 -5.56 25.00 13.68
CA PRO A 325 -6.49 25.99 14.21
C PRO A 325 -7.78 26.21 13.39
N TRP A 326 -7.94 25.44 12.31
CA TRP A 326 -9.05 25.55 11.38
C TRP A 326 -9.98 24.34 11.43
N THR A 327 -11.03 24.34 10.61
CA THR A 327 -11.99 23.24 10.51
C THR A 327 -11.28 22.00 9.94
N ASN A 328 -11.36 20.89 10.68
CA ASN A 328 -10.76 19.62 10.31
C ASN A 328 -11.85 18.55 10.19
N LEU A 329 -12.01 17.97 9.00
CA LEU A 329 -13.05 17.01 8.65
C LEU A 329 -12.43 15.68 8.24
N LEU A 330 -13.16 14.58 8.45
CA LEU A 330 -12.74 13.23 8.07
C LEU A 330 -13.55 12.72 6.89
N ASN A 331 -12.88 12.41 5.79
CA ASN A 331 -13.46 11.79 4.60
C ASN A 331 -12.98 10.34 4.44
N ASN A 332 -13.52 9.46 5.29
CA ASN A 332 -13.34 8.00 5.17
C ASN A 332 -14.59 7.35 4.55
N GLU A 333 -15.32 8.12 3.73
CA GLU A 333 -16.54 7.68 3.08
C GLU A 333 -16.25 6.58 2.04
N LYS A 334 -16.99 5.48 2.13
CA LYS A 334 -16.86 4.33 1.23
C LYS A 334 -17.80 4.43 0.02
N ASP A 335 -18.87 5.19 0.15
CA ASP A 335 -19.79 5.48 -0.93
C ASP A 335 -19.18 6.52 -1.86
N VAL A 336 -18.92 6.14 -3.10
CA VAL A 336 -18.27 6.97 -4.11
C VAL A 336 -19.04 8.28 -4.34
N ASP A 337 -20.37 8.22 -4.32
CA ASP A 337 -21.21 9.39 -4.56
C ASP A 337 -21.18 10.41 -3.42
N LYS A 338 -20.77 9.99 -2.22
CA LYS A 338 -20.63 10.84 -1.03
C LYS A 338 -19.19 11.23 -0.75
N ASN A 339 -18.24 10.61 -1.43
CA ASN A 339 -16.83 10.81 -1.17
C ASN A 339 -16.33 12.14 -1.75
N ALA A 340 -16.01 13.10 -0.87
CA ALA A 340 -15.55 14.41 -1.26
C ALA A 340 -14.28 14.38 -2.13
N SER A 341 -13.33 13.48 -1.85
CA SER A 341 -12.10 13.38 -2.65
C SER A 341 -12.39 12.95 -4.10
N VAL A 342 -13.41 12.13 -4.32
CA VAL A 342 -13.87 11.75 -5.66
C VAL A 342 -14.56 12.93 -6.34
N ALA A 343 -15.49 13.58 -5.65
CA ALA A 343 -16.23 14.73 -6.20
C ALA A 343 -15.31 15.87 -6.66
N TYR A 344 -14.20 16.09 -5.94
CA TYR A 344 -13.18 17.08 -6.25
C TYR A 344 -12.04 16.55 -7.12
N ALA A 345 -12.13 15.35 -7.65
CA ALA A 345 -11.10 14.73 -8.48
C ALA A 345 -9.70 14.84 -7.85
N VAL A 346 -9.57 14.37 -6.59
CA VAL A 346 -8.31 14.35 -5.84
C VAL A 346 -7.56 13.06 -6.16
N SER A 347 -6.51 13.13 -6.97
CA SER A 347 -5.69 11.99 -7.39
C SER A 347 -4.38 11.86 -6.64
N ALA A 348 -3.95 12.94 -6.00
CA ALA A 348 -2.70 13.00 -5.24
C ALA A 348 -2.87 13.90 -4.01
N PHE A 349 -2.01 13.74 -3.03
CA PHE A 349 -2.01 14.52 -1.80
C PHE A 349 -0.67 15.23 -1.58
N PRO A 350 -0.71 16.49 -1.08
CA PRO A 350 -1.90 17.29 -0.85
C PRO A 350 -2.53 17.79 -2.16
N THR A 351 -3.84 18.03 -2.15
CA THR A 351 -4.53 18.80 -3.20
C THR A 351 -5.35 19.90 -2.56
N LYS A 352 -5.21 21.12 -3.05
CA LYS A 352 -5.91 22.28 -2.51
C LYS A 352 -6.79 22.95 -3.55
N TYR A 353 -7.94 23.43 -3.11
CA TYR A 353 -8.83 24.27 -3.91
C TYR A 353 -9.05 25.60 -3.22
N ILE A 354 -9.03 26.68 -3.98
CA ILE A 354 -9.49 27.98 -3.50
C ILE A 354 -10.92 28.18 -3.96
N LEU A 355 -11.82 28.48 -3.04
CA LEU A 355 -13.20 28.85 -3.34
C LEU A 355 -13.43 30.32 -3.01
N SER A 356 -14.32 30.96 -3.80
CA SER A 356 -14.90 32.27 -3.42
C SER A 356 -15.82 32.11 -2.20
N PRO A 357 -16.23 33.22 -1.55
CA PRO A 357 -17.28 33.21 -0.52
C PRO A 357 -18.57 32.52 -0.99
N ASP A 358 -18.92 32.70 -2.26
CA ASP A 358 -20.09 32.07 -2.92
C ASP A 358 -19.84 30.62 -3.33
N LYS A 359 -18.70 30.03 -2.91
CA LYS A 359 -18.31 28.63 -3.18
C LYS A 359 -18.14 28.31 -4.67
N VAL A 360 -17.66 29.25 -5.47
CA VAL A 360 -17.16 28.99 -6.82
C VAL A 360 -15.70 28.59 -6.72
N VAL A 361 -15.29 27.54 -7.42
CA VAL A 361 -13.90 27.10 -7.48
C VAL A 361 -13.08 28.08 -8.29
N LEU A 362 -12.07 28.71 -7.70
CA LEU A 362 -11.21 29.70 -8.35
C LEU A 362 -9.88 29.13 -8.84
N ALA A 363 -9.36 28.11 -8.15
CA ALA A 363 -8.11 27.45 -8.53
C ALA A 363 -7.99 26.05 -7.89
N LYS A 364 -7.13 25.21 -8.49
CA LYS A 364 -6.72 23.89 -8.00
C LYS A 364 -5.20 23.81 -7.99
N PHE A 365 -4.63 23.28 -6.90
CA PHE A 365 -3.19 23.04 -6.73
C PHE A 365 -2.96 21.59 -6.30
N VAL A 366 -1.99 20.92 -6.93
CA VAL A 366 -1.66 19.50 -6.63
C VAL A 366 -0.22 19.42 -6.16
N GLY A 367 -0.01 18.80 -5.01
CA GLY A 367 1.27 18.74 -4.32
C GLY A 367 1.52 19.99 -3.46
N VAL A 368 2.74 20.10 -2.93
CA VAL A 368 3.20 21.31 -2.22
C VAL A 368 3.54 22.37 -3.26
N ASP A 369 2.67 23.35 -3.40
CA ASP A 369 2.77 24.35 -4.45
C ASP A 369 2.69 25.77 -3.85
N LYS A 370 3.75 26.56 -4.03
CA LYS A 370 3.82 27.93 -3.54
C LYS A 370 2.96 28.93 -4.32
N GLU A 371 2.50 28.56 -5.51
CA GLU A 371 1.57 29.38 -6.28
C GLU A 371 0.22 29.52 -5.56
N LEU A 372 -0.14 28.58 -4.66
CA LEU A 372 -1.28 28.72 -3.76
C LEU A 372 -1.27 30.05 -3.03
N TYR A 373 -0.16 30.38 -2.38
CA TYR A 373 -0.03 31.61 -1.57
C TYR A 373 -0.03 32.86 -2.46
N THR A 374 0.63 32.79 -3.62
CA THR A 374 0.61 33.87 -4.61
C THR A 374 -0.81 34.17 -5.07
N LYS A 375 -1.58 33.12 -5.36
CA LYS A 375 -2.97 33.26 -5.79
C LYS A 375 -3.87 33.82 -4.69
N LEU A 376 -3.69 33.35 -3.45
CA LEU A 376 -4.41 33.88 -2.29
C LEU A 376 -4.08 35.37 -2.08
N ASP A 377 -2.79 35.76 -2.15
CA ASP A 377 -2.37 37.16 -1.99
C ASP A 377 -2.97 38.08 -3.07
N GLU A 378 -3.21 37.55 -4.28
CA GLU A 378 -3.92 38.31 -5.35
C GLU A 378 -5.40 38.52 -4.99
N LEU A 379 -6.06 37.51 -4.41
CA LEU A 379 -7.49 37.54 -4.12
C LEU A 379 -7.85 38.38 -2.89
N ILE A 380 -6.96 38.44 -1.89
CA ILE A 380 -7.20 39.10 -0.61
C ILE A 380 -6.65 40.54 -0.53
N LYS A 381 -6.11 41.10 -1.64
CA LYS A 381 -5.68 42.49 -1.73
C LYS A 381 -6.85 43.48 -1.53
#